data_f4374bab15e0e1e10d6023b64882a3a6
#
_entry.id   f4374bab15e0e1e10d6023b64882a3a6
#
_cell.length_a   1.000
_cell.length_b   1.000
_cell.length_c   1.000
_cell.angle_alpha   90.00
_cell.angle_beta   90.00
_cell.angle_gamma   90.00
#
_symmetry.space_group_name_H-M   'P 1'
#
loop_
_entity.id
_entity.type
_entity.pdbx_description
1 polymer ?
#
loop_
_entity_poly.entity_id
_entity_poly.type
_entity_poly.pdbx_seq_one_letter_code
_entity_poly.pdbx_strand_id
1 'polypeptide(L)'
;MELEYQIERIEDVAVVRCSGRMVRGAALDAFRRRIEELDRLRMLVLDLSEIGQLDAGGLGTLLLVRRWTMQGSARLKLVDPPLNVRRILEATHLSSVFEISSLKDALSILRPQQCHPHFAVA
;
A
#
# COMPACT_ATOMS: atom_id res chain seq x y z
N MET A 1 -10.60 -1.33 17.31
CA MET A 1 -9.32 -1.60 16.73
C MET A 1 -8.95 -0.53 15.75
N GLU A 2 -7.86 0.16 16.01
CA GLU A 2 -7.44 1.22 15.13
C GLU A 2 -6.52 0.72 14.04
N LEU A 3 -6.25 1.57 13.09
CA LEU A 3 -5.31 1.27 12.01
C LEU A 3 -3.88 1.25 12.55
N GLU A 4 -3.18 0.16 12.32
CA GLU A 4 -1.78 0.02 12.64
C GLU A 4 -1.02 -0.33 11.37
N TYR A 5 0.25 0.03 11.31
CA TYR A 5 1.04 -0.22 10.12
C TYR A 5 2.52 -0.28 10.45
N GLN A 6 3.25 -0.97 9.58
CA GLN A 6 4.71 -1.07 9.66
C GLN A 6 5.26 -0.74 8.28
N ILE A 7 6.32 0.04 8.24
CA ILE A 7 6.94 0.46 6.99
C ILE A 7 8.33 -0.17 6.89
N GLU A 8 8.56 -0.88 5.80
CA GLU A 8 9.88 -1.39 5.46
C GLU A 8 10.31 -0.74 4.15
N ARG A 9 11.55 -0.30 4.10
CA ARG A 9 12.05 0.34 2.89
C ARG A 9 13.25 -0.42 2.36
N ILE A 10 13.21 -0.74 1.05
CA ILE A 10 14.30 -1.36 0.34
C ILE A 10 14.62 -0.41 -0.81
N GLU A 11 15.68 0.38 -0.67
CA GLU A 11 16.08 1.40 -1.63
C GLU A 11 14.94 2.36 -1.93
N ASP A 12 14.40 2.36 -3.15
CA ASP A 12 13.32 3.27 -3.55
C ASP A 12 11.96 2.57 -3.55
N VAL A 13 11.83 1.42 -2.89
CA VAL A 13 10.57 0.70 -2.72
C VAL A 13 10.21 0.67 -1.24
N ALA A 14 9.01 1.13 -0.90
CA ALA A 14 8.50 1.05 0.47
C ALA A 14 7.35 0.05 0.51
N VAL A 15 7.37 -0.82 1.50
CA VAL A 15 6.29 -1.78 1.75
C VAL A 15 5.66 -1.43 3.08
N VAL A 16 4.37 -1.16 3.08
CA VAL A 16 3.63 -0.77 4.26
C VAL A 16 2.60 -1.86 4.54
N ARG A 17 2.77 -2.55 5.65
CA ARG A 17 1.81 -3.58 6.08
C ARG A 17 0.80 -2.94 7.01
N CYS A 18 -0.45 -3.00 6.61
CA CYS A 18 -1.54 -2.35 7.34
C CYS A 18 -2.41 -3.40 8.02
N SER A 19 -2.90 -3.09 9.21
CA SER A 19 -3.83 -3.96 9.92
C SER A 19 -4.87 -3.12 10.66
N GLY A 20 -6.00 -3.74 10.96
CA GLY A 20 -7.07 -3.10 11.69
C GLY A 20 -8.12 -2.49 10.78
N ARG A 21 -8.55 -1.28 11.09
CA ARG A 21 -9.64 -0.63 10.36
C ARG A 21 -9.14 0.63 9.67
N MET A 22 -9.36 0.68 8.38
CA MET A 22 -9.00 1.85 7.57
C MET A 22 -10.25 2.69 7.41
N VAL A 23 -10.60 3.39 8.48
CA VAL A 23 -11.85 4.15 8.58
C VAL A 23 -11.54 5.58 8.99
N ARG A 24 -12.47 6.49 8.67
CA ARG A 24 -12.32 7.91 8.98
C ARG A 24 -11.95 8.11 10.44
N GLY A 25 -10.97 8.97 10.69
CA GLY A 25 -10.56 9.31 12.02
C GLY A 25 -9.11 9.76 12.06
N ALA A 26 -8.64 10.09 13.26
CA ALA A 26 -7.30 10.64 13.45
C ALA A 26 -6.20 9.65 13.05
N ALA A 27 -6.42 8.36 13.29
CA ALA A 27 -5.43 7.34 12.94
C ALA A 27 -5.23 7.26 11.43
N LEU A 28 -6.32 7.37 10.66
CA LEU A 28 -6.24 7.34 9.21
C LEU A 28 -5.52 8.59 8.68
N ASP A 29 -5.83 9.76 9.25
CA ASP A 29 -5.19 10.99 8.84
C ASP A 29 -3.69 10.96 9.16
N ALA A 30 -3.32 10.43 10.31
CA ALA A 30 -1.92 10.29 10.69
C ALA A 30 -1.19 9.33 9.75
N PHE A 31 -1.85 8.23 9.36
CA PHE A 31 -1.31 7.27 8.41
C PHE A 31 -0.99 7.97 7.08
N ARG A 32 -1.95 8.73 6.54
CA ARG A 32 -1.74 9.42 5.27
C ARG A 32 -0.57 10.38 5.35
N ARG A 33 -0.51 11.16 6.43
CA ARG A 33 0.60 12.11 6.59
C ARG A 33 1.95 11.39 6.67
N ARG A 34 1.98 10.23 7.35
CA ARG A 34 3.22 9.47 7.46
C ARG A 34 3.66 8.92 6.11
N ILE A 35 2.70 8.45 5.30
CA ILE A 35 3.01 7.97 3.95
C ILE A 35 3.59 9.10 3.10
N GLU A 36 3.00 10.29 3.20
CA GLU A 36 3.42 11.43 2.39
C GLU A 36 4.76 12.02 2.84
N GLU A 37 5.31 11.54 3.96
CA GLU A 37 6.67 11.89 4.36
C GLU A 37 7.72 11.01 3.68
N LEU A 38 7.32 9.90 3.08
CA LEU A 38 8.24 9.05 2.35
C LEU A 38 8.64 9.73 1.05
N ASP A 39 9.93 9.77 0.76
CA ASP A 39 10.41 10.45 -0.44
C ASP A 39 11.22 9.52 -1.31
N ARG A 40 11.49 9.94 -2.53
CA ARG A 40 12.34 9.22 -3.48
C ARG A 40 11.88 7.79 -3.69
N LEU A 41 10.57 7.61 -3.80
CA LEU A 41 10.01 6.28 -4.04
C LEU A 41 9.84 6.06 -5.53
N ARG A 42 10.16 4.86 -6.00
CA ARG A 42 9.78 4.35 -7.29
C ARG A 42 8.47 3.58 -7.16
N MET A 43 8.25 2.93 -6.02
CA MET A 43 7.05 2.16 -5.79
C MET A 43 6.68 2.17 -4.32
N LEU A 44 5.39 2.28 -4.05
CA LEU A 44 4.82 2.12 -2.72
C LEU A 44 3.88 0.91 -2.77
N VAL A 45 4.13 -0.04 -1.90
CA VAL A 45 3.30 -1.24 -1.78
C VAL A 45 2.52 -1.14 -0.48
N LEU A 46 1.18 -1.19 -0.58
CA LEU A 46 0.32 -1.25 0.61
C LEU A 46 -0.22 -2.67 0.71
N ASP A 47 0.19 -3.37 1.76
CA ASP A 47 -0.31 -4.71 2.03
C ASP A 47 -1.58 -4.55 2.88
N LEU A 48 -2.71 -4.90 2.30
CA LEU A 48 -4.02 -4.74 2.92
C LEU A 48 -4.58 -6.05 3.46
N SER A 49 -3.78 -7.10 3.49
CA SER A 49 -4.28 -8.44 3.82
C SER A 49 -4.89 -8.53 5.20
N GLU A 50 -4.50 -7.66 6.13
CA GLU A 50 -5.01 -7.68 7.50
C GLU A 50 -5.94 -6.51 7.82
N ILE A 51 -6.44 -5.84 6.80
CA ILE A 51 -7.43 -4.79 6.99
C ILE A 51 -8.80 -5.45 7.12
N GLY A 52 -9.44 -5.25 8.26
CA GLY A 52 -10.74 -5.85 8.52
C GLY A 52 -11.91 -5.01 8.06
N GLN A 53 -11.71 -3.71 7.88
CA GLN A 53 -12.80 -2.80 7.52
C GLN A 53 -12.27 -1.60 6.75
N LEU A 54 -13.02 -1.18 5.75
CA LEU A 54 -12.72 0.00 4.95
C LEU A 54 -14.01 0.78 4.76
N ASP A 55 -14.00 2.07 5.10
CA ASP A 55 -15.16 2.92 4.84
C ASP A 55 -14.81 3.92 3.73
N ALA A 56 -15.74 4.87 3.47
CA ALA A 56 -15.52 5.87 2.44
C ALA A 56 -14.28 6.74 2.74
N GLY A 57 -14.01 7.00 4.03
CA GLY A 57 -12.80 7.74 4.41
C GLY A 57 -11.53 6.98 4.08
N GLY A 58 -11.54 5.66 4.34
CA GLY A 58 -10.40 4.81 3.99
C GLY A 58 -10.20 4.73 2.50
N LEU A 59 -11.30 4.57 1.75
CA LEU A 59 -11.22 4.54 0.29
C LEU A 59 -10.68 5.86 -0.25
N GLY A 60 -11.17 6.99 0.27
CA GLY A 60 -10.67 8.30 -0.12
C GLY A 60 -9.19 8.47 0.16
N THR A 61 -8.73 7.93 1.29
CA THR A 61 -7.30 7.97 1.64
C THR A 61 -6.47 7.18 0.63
N LEU A 62 -6.95 6.00 0.21
CA LEU A 62 -6.23 5.23 -0.81
C LEU A 62 -6.12 6.01 -2.12
N LEU A 63 -7.19 6.72 -2.50
CA LEU A 63 -7.16 7.55 -3.70
C LEU A 63 -6.19 8.73 -3.56
N LEU A 64 -6.13 9.35 -2.39
CA LEU A 64 -5.20 10.45 -2.15
C LEU A 64 -3.75 9.95 -2.17
N VAL A 65 -3.50 8.79 -1.60
CA VAL A 65 -2.16 8.19 -1.63
C VAL A 65 -1.76 7.87 -3.07
N ARG A 66 -2.70 7.34 -3.86
CA ARG A 66 -2.43 7.06 -5.26
C ARG A 66 -2.04 8.34 -6.01
N ARG A 67 -2.82 9.41 -5.79
CA ARG A 67 -2.52 10.69 -6.43
C ARG A 67 -1.15 11.19 -6.02
N TRP A 68 -0.82 11.08 -4.75
CA TRP A 68 0.47 11.53 -4.25
C TRP A 68 1.63 10.73 -4.88
N THR A 69 1.49 9.40 -5.00
CA THR A 69 2.53 8.60 -5.64
C THR A 69 2.72 9.00 -7.11
N MET A 70 1.62 9.22 -7.82
CA MET A 70 1.70 9.60 -9.23
C MET A 70 2.37 10.96 -9.41
N GLN A 71 2.11 11.91 -8.53
CA GLN A 71 2.77 13.20 -8.59
C GLN A 71 4.27 13.10 -8.38
N GLY A 72 4.72 12.11 -7.62
CA GLY A 72 6.14 11.83 -7.43
C GLY A 72 6.72 10.85 -8.42
N SER A 73 6.00 10.53 -9.48
CA SER A 73 6.41 9.56 -10.50
C SER A 73 6.65 8.18 -9.92
N ALA A 74 5.93 7.83 -8.86
CA ALA A 74 5.98 6.52 -8.25
C ALA A 74 4.74 5.72 -8.62
N ARG A 75 4.79 4.41 -8.38
CA ARG A 75 3.65 3.53 -8.59
C ARG A 75 3.14 3.07 -7.24
N LEU A 76 1.82 2.99 -7.12
CA LEU A 76 1.18 2.42 -5.95
C LEU A 76 0.65 1.04 -6.30
N LYS A 77 0.96 0.05 -5.48
CA LYS A 77 0.37 -1.28 -5.60
C LYS A 77 -0.35 -1.63 -4.31
N LEU A 78 -1.59 -2.09 -4.44
CA LEU A 78 -2.35 -2.65 -3.34
C LEU A 78 -2.18 -4.16 -3.40
N VAL A 79 -1.72 -4.78 -2.32
CA VAL A 79 -1.50 -6.22 -2.35
C VAL A 79 -2.43 -6.94 -1.39
N ASP A 80 -2.92 -8.07 -1.87
CA ASP A 80 -3.72 -9.02 -1.10
C ASP A 80 -4.89 -8.38 -0.36
N PRO A 81 -5.69 -7.49 -1.01
CA PRO A 81 -6.86 -6.95 -0.33
C PRO A 81 -7.84 -8.08 -0.02
N PRO A 82 -8.38 -8.13 1.21
CA PRO A 82 -9.35 -9.17 1.55
C PRO A 82 -10.65 -8.97 0.78
N LEU A 83 -11.50 -9.99 0.82
CA LEU A 83 -12.72 -10.02 0.01
C LEU A 83 -13.61 -8.81 0.24
N ASN A 84 -13.77 -8.39 1.49
CA ASN A 84 -14.60 -7.22 1.80
C ASN A 84 -14.06 -5.94 1.16
N VAL A 85 -12.74 -5.77 1.16
CA VAL A 85 -12.11 -4.61 0.52
C VAL A 85 -12.25 -4.71 -0.99
N ARG A 86 -12.02 -5.91 -1.56
CA ARG A 86 -12.15 -6.11 -3.00
C ARG A 86 -13.56 -5.79 -3.47
N ARG A 87 -14.57 -6.21 -2.71
CA ARG A 87 -15.97 -5.94 -3.06
C ARG A 87 -16.26 -4.45 -3.09
N ILE A 88 -15.69 -3.69 -2.15
CA ILE A 88 -15.86 -2.24 -2.14
C ILE A 88 -15.22 -1.62 -3.37
N LEU A 89 -14.01 -2.07 -3.72
CA LEU A 89 -13.33 -1.56 -4.91
C LEU A 89 -14.11 -1.87 -6.18
N GLU A 90 -14.71 -3.06 -6.26
CA GLU A 90 -15.50 -3.43 -7.42
C GLU A 90 -16.81 -2.65 -7.48
N ALA A 91 -17.50 -2.52 -6.35
CA ALA A 91 -18.78 -1.80 -6.30
C ALA A 91 -18.63 -0.32 -6.64
N THR A 92 -17.48 0.26 -6.35
CA THR A 92 -17.21 1.67 -6.66
C THR A 92 -16.51 1.85 -8.00
N HIS A 93 -16.32 0.77 -8.75
CA HIS A 93 -15.63 0.77 -10.04
C HIS A 93 -14.18 1.26 -9.94
N LEU A 94 -13.53 1.02 -8.80
CA LEU A 94 -12.16 1.44 -8.58
C LEU A 94 -11.16 0.29 -8.67
N SER A 95 -11.63 -0.95 -8.89
CA SER A 95 -10.74 -2.09 -9.00
C SER A 95 -9.80 -1.98 -10.20
N SER A 96 -10.21 -1.27 -11.25
CA SER A 96 -9.37 -1.05 -12.43
C SER A 96 -8.49 0.19 -12.29
N VAL A 97 -8.74 1.03 -11.28
CA VAL A 97 -7.96 2.24 -11.06
C VAL A 97 -6.66 1.91 -10.32
N PHE A 98 -6.74 0.96 -9.38
CA PHE A 98 -5.57 0.57 -8.59
C PHE A 98 -4.89 -0.64 -9.21
N GLU A 99 -3.57 -0.70 -9.08
CA GLU A 99 -2.82 -1.92 -9.42
C GLU A 99 -2.92 -2.86 -8.23
N ILE A 100 -3.59 -3.97 -8.43
CA ILE A 100 -3.82 -4.95 -7.37
C ILE A 100 -3.06 -6.23 -7.72
N SER A 101 -2.28 -6.74 -6.79
CA SER A 101 -1.48 -7.93 -7.03
C SER A 101 -1.23 -8.68 -5.72
N SER A 102 -0.53 -9.79 -5.82
CA SER A 102 0.00 -10.45 -4.63
C SER A 102 1.28 -9.73 -4.19
N LEU A 103 1.67 -9.95 -2.94
CA LEU A 103 2.91 -9.37 -2.44
C LEU A 103 4.11 -9.88 -3.25
N LYS A 104 4.10 -11.16 -3.60
CA LYS A 104 5.18 -11.74 -4.39
C LYS A 104 5.32 -11.04 -5.73
N ASP A 105 4.21 -10.83 -6.43
CA ASP A 105 4.25 -10.18 -7.73
C ASP A 105 4.65 -8.70 -7.60
N ALA A 106 4.19 -8.04 -6.55
CA ALA A 106 4.58 -6.65 -6.33
C ALA A 106 6.08 -6.51 -6.11
N LEU A 107 6.67 -7.44 -5.36
CA LEU A 107 8.10 -7.39 -5.06
C LEU A 107 8.97 -7.91 -6.20
N SER A 108 8.38 -8.47 -7.25
CA SER A 108 9.16 -8.96 -8.39
C SER A 108 9.89 -7.85 -9.13
N ILE A 109 9.52 -6.59 -8.88
CA ILE A 109 10.21 -5.46 -9.50
C ILE A 109 11.61 -5.29 -8.91
N LEU A 110 11.87 -5.84 -7.72
CA LEU A 110 13.18 -5.77 -7.12
C LEU A 110 14.12 -6.71 -7.83
N ARG A 111 15.38 -6.30 -7.98
CA ARG A 111 16.38 -7.16 -8.57
C ARG A 111 16.75 -8.25 -7.58
N PRO A 112 17.24 -9.39 -8.05
CA PRO A 112 17.64 -10.48 -7.15
C PRO A 112 18.57 -10.03 -6.04
N GLN A 113 19.56 -9.19 -6.33
CA GLN A 113 20.48 -8.71 -5.32
C GLN A 113 19.82 -7.83 -4.29
N GLN A 114 18.69 -7.19 -4.63
CA GLN A 114 17.92 -6.41 -3.67
C GLN A 114 17.06 -7.31 -2.80
N CYS A 115 16.58 -8.42 -3.38
CA CYS A 115 15.82 -9.39 -2.64
C CYS A 115 16.69 -10.25 -1.76
N HIS A 116 17.96 -10.39 -2.15
CA HIS A 116 18.91 -11.24 -1.44
C HIS A 116 20.09 -10.44 -1.00
N PRO A 117 19.92 -9.50 -0.11
CA PRO A 117 20.98 -8.57 0.21
C PRO A 117 22.22 -9.23 0.71
N HIS A 118 22.17 -10.44 1.09
CA HIS A 118 23.25 -11.02 1.62
C HIS A 118 23.58 -12.24 1.04
N PHE A 119 22.67 -12.78 0.53
CA PHE A 119 22.91 -13.97 0.24
C PHE A 119 22.86 -14.09 -1.08
N ALA A 120 22.70 -13.32 -1.54
CA ALA A 120 22.64 -13.51 -2.77
C ALA A 120 23.48 -14.27 -3.29
N VAL A 121 23.54 -14.44 -3.05
CA VAL A 121 23.96 -15.07 -3.40
C VAL A 121 24.27 -15.71 -3.37
N ALA A 122 24.05 -15.86 -3.07
CA ALA A 122 24.42 -16.56 -3.08
C ALA A 122 24.58 -16.75 -3.53
#